data_7cba89fc18fbe37547e741e3fba31be2
#
_entry.id   7cba89fc18fbe37547e741e3fba31be2
#
_cell.length_a   1.000
_cell.length_b   1.000
_cell.length_c   1.000
_cell.angle_alpha   90.00
_cell.angle_beta   90.00
_cell.angle_gamma   90.00
#
_symmetry.space_group_name_H-M   'P 1'
#
loop_
_entity.id
_entity.type
_entity.pdbx_description
1 polymer ?
#
loop_
_entity_poly.entity_id
_entity_poly.type
_entity_poly.pdbx_seq_one_letter_code
_entity_poly.pdbx_strand_id
1 'polypeptide(L)'
;MLVESIIRKTLGLKRHCVNKVTEEHGEIVVYLVPDRRCKVVCSCCGGQGPGYDTLKERCWKHVPFWGIPVSLVYAPRRVECSTCGVRVEAMPWTQGKSPLSLPLSVVLATWSKLVAWIVKPFYQDFGTTLASFSLTT
;
A
#
# COMPACT_ATOMS: atom_id res chain seq x y z
N MET A 1 8.68 -17.14 7.81
CA MET A 1 8.38 -16.80 9.19
C MET A 1 6.98 -16.26 9.31
N LEU A 2 6.49 -16.13 10.53
CA LEU A 2 5.10 -15.73 10.77
C LEU A 2 4.76 -14.35 10.21
N VAL A 3 5.65 -13.37 10.41
CA VAL A 3 5.44 -12.01 9.94
C VAL A 3 5.35 -11.97 8.41
N GLU A 4 6.22 -12.69 7.74
CA GLU A 4 6.21 -12.78 6.27
C GLU A 4 4.91 -13.38 5.76
N SER A 5 4.40 -14.39 6.43
CA SER A 5 3.13 -15.03 6.06
C SER A 5 1.94 -14.06 6.22
N ILE A 6 1.93 -13.30 7.31
CA ILE A 6 0.89 -12.30 7.56
C ILE A 6 0.93 -11.22 6.46
N ILE A 7 2.10 -10.73 6.14
CA ILE A 7 2.26 -9.70 5.10
C ILE A 7 1.82 -10.22 3.75
N ARG A 8 2.21 -11.45 3.41
CA ARG A 8 1.81 -12.08 2.15
C ARG A 8 0.29 -12.16 2.03
N LYS A 9 -0.37 -12.59 3.09
CA LYS A 9 -1.83 -12.72 3.11
C LYS A 9 -2.54 -11.36 3.06
N THR A 10 -2.08 -10.41 3.85
CA THR A 10 -2.72 -9.09 3.94
C THR A 10 -2.55 -8.26 2.68
N LEU A 11 -1.44 -8.41 1.98
CA LEU A 11 -1.19 -7.70 0.72
C LEU A 11 -1.68 -8.46 -0.51
N GLY A 12 -2.04 -9.73 -0.36
CA GLY A 12 -2.46 -10.55 -1.49
C GLY A 12 -1.32 -10.79 -2.48
N LEU A 13 -0.11 -11.03 -1.99
CA LEU A 13 1.07 -11.22 -2.82
C LEU A 13 0.99 -12.53 -3.59
N LYS A 14 0.89 -12.47 -4.90
CA LYS A 14 0.89 -13.63 -5.80
C LYS A 14 2.09 -13.61 -6.73
N ARG A 15 2.51 -12.41 -7.14
CA ARG A 15 3.59 -12.22 -8.11
C ARG A 15 4.81 -11.55 -7.50
N HIS A 16 4.76 -11.31 -6.21
CA HIS A 16 5.83 -10.66 -5.45
C HIS A 16 6.08 -11.46 -4.18
N CYS A 17 7.30 -11.38 -3.68
CA CYS A 17 7.72 -12.13 -2.49
C CYS A 17 8.33 -11.18 -1.48
N VAL A 18 8.28 -11.58 -0.22
CA VAL A 18 9.01 -10.88 0.84
C VAL A 18 10.46 -11.34 0.79
N ASN A 19 11.38 -10.41 0.55
CA ASN A 19 12.80 -10.72 0.52
C ASN A 19 13.36 -10.79 1.94
N LYS A 20 13.14 -9.74 2.72
CA LYS A 20 13.58 -9.69 4.11
C LYS A 20 12.70 -8.72 4.89
N VAL A 21 12.70 -8.90 6.20
CA VAL A 21 12.04 -8.00 7.15
C VAL A 21 13.10 -7.55 8.14
N THR A 22 13.24 -6.24 8.30
CA THR A 22 14.20 -5.66 9.24
C THR A 22 13.48 -4.73 10.20
N GLU A 23 14.13 -4.45 11.32
CA GLU A 23 13.66 -3.45 12.27
C GLU A 23 14.68 -2.31 12.28
N GLU A 24 14.25 -1.11 11.94
CA GLU A 24 15.10 0.07 11.86
C GLU A 24 14.43 1.23 12.58
N HIS A 25 15.10 1.81 13.59
CA HIS A 25 14.60 2.98 14.32
C HIS A 25 13.17 2.79 14.86
N GLY A 26 12.87 1.59 15.37
CA GLY A 26 11.54 1.28 15.90
C GLY A 26 10.46 1.07 14.84
N GLU A 27 10.84 0.93 13.60
CA GLU A 27 9.96 0.69 12.47
C GLU A 27 10.30 -0.66 11.83
N ILE A 28 9.26 -1.40 11.42
CA ILE A 28 9.44 -2.64 10.66
C ILE A 28 9.50 -2.27 9.18
N VAL A 29 10.59 -2.65 8.52
CA VAL A 29 10.78 -2.41 7.09
C VAL A 29 10.73 -3.74 6.36
N VAL A 30 9.80 -3.86 5.42
CA VAL A 30 9.59 -5.07 4.62
C VAL A 30 10.12 -4.81 3.21
N TYR A 31 11.11 -5.58 2.81
CA TYR A 31 11.67 -5.48 1.46
C TYR A 31 11.01 -6.52 0.56
N LEU A 32 10.39 -6.04 -0.50
CA LEU A 32 9.70 -6.89 -1.47
C LEU A 32 10.53 -7.05 -2.72
N VAL A 33 10.42 -8.22 -3.35
CA VAL A 33 11.07 -8.52 -4.62
C VAL A 33 10.06 -9.20 -5.54
N PRO A 34 10.23 -9.09 -6.87
CA PRO A 34 9.35 -9.79 -7.79
C PRO A 34 9.60 -11.30 -7.73
N ASP A 35 8.54 -12.07 -7.94
CA ASP A 35 8.67 -13.51 -8.12
C ASP A 35 9.14 -13.77 -9.55
N ARG A 36 10.33 -14.33 -9.67
CA ARG A 36 10.96 -14.60 -10.97
C ARG A 36 10.18 -15.58 -11.84
N ARG A 37 9.30 -16.38 -11.24
CA ARG A 37 8.48 -17.35 -11.95
C ARG A 37 7.28 -16.70 -12.65
N CYS A 38 6.97 -15.46 -12.31
CA CYS A 38 5.83 -14.74 -12.83
C CYS A 38 6.28 -13.65 -13.80
N LYS A 39 5.51 -13.48 -14.87
CA LYS A 39 5.74 -12.40 -15.83
C LYS A 39 5.25 -11.07 -15.25
N VAL A 40 5.80 -9.99 -15.79
CA VAL A 40 5.38 -8.64 -15.40
C VAL A 40 3.98 -8.37 -15.94
N VAL A 41 3.11 -7.79 -15.11
CA VAL A 41 1.72 -7.51 -15.46
C VAL A 41 1.53 -6.01 -15.61
N CYS A 42 0.89 -5.60 -16.69
CA CYS A 42 0.57 -4.19 -16.96
C CYS A 42 -0.50 -3.69 -15.97
N SER A 43 -0.26 -2.53 -15.38
CA SER A 43 -1.21 -1.92 -14.44
C SER A 43 -2.45 -1.36 -15.13
N CYS A 44 -2.38 -1.12 -16.44
CA CYS A 44 -3.48 -0.54 -17.20
C CYS A 44 -4.47 -1.60 -17.68
N CYS A 45 -3.99 -2.63 -18.39
CA CYS A 45 -4.86 -3.63 -19.01
C CYS A 45 -4.79 -5.00 -18.34
N GLY A 46 -3.88 -5.22 -17.41
CA GLY A 46 -3.69 -6.49 -16.75
C GLY A 46 -3.00 -7.55 -17.59
N GLY A 47 -2.58 -7.20 -18.81
CA GLY A 47 -1.86 -8.11 -19.70
C GLY A 47 -0.43 -8.35 -19.23
N GLN A 48 0.11 -9.50 -19.56
CA GLN A 48 1.50 -9.85 -19.28
C GLN A 48 2.40 -9.43 -20.43
N GLY A 49 3.61 -9.03 -20.11
CA GLY A 49 4.59 -8.66 -21.13
C GLY A 49 6.00 -8.73 -20.60
N PRO A 50 7.00 -8.50 -21.47
CA PRO A 50 8.39 -8.48 -21.05
C PRO A 50 8.68 -7.27 -20.16
N GLY A 51 9.62 -7.42 -19.23
CA GLY A 51 10.09 -6.31 -18.42
C GLY A 51 10.86 -5.30 -19.28
N TYR A 52 10.62 -4.02 -19.03
CA TYR A 52 11.30 -2.93 -19.73
C TYR A 52 12.51 -2.45 -18.93
N ASP A 53 12.28 -2.00 -17.70
CA ASP A 53 13.33 -1.59 -16.79
C ASP A 53 12.83 -1.63 -15.34
N THR A 54 13.71 -1.24 -14.41
CA THR A 54 13.38 -1.15 -12.98
C THR A 54 13.56 0.30 -12.54
N LEU A 55 12.55 0.83 -11.86
CA LEU A 55 12.58 2.19 -11.34
C LEU A 55 13.29 2.23 -9.98
N LYS A 56 13.46 3.44 -9.44
CA LYS A 56 14.03 3.62 -8.11
C LYS A 56 13.12 3.00 -7.04
N GLU A 57 13.71 2.57 -5.94
CA GLU A 57 12.95 2.07 -4.81
C GLU A 57 11.96 3.11 -4.30
N ARG A 58 10.76 2.63 -3.99
CA ARG A 58 9.71 3.41 -3.35
C ARG A 58 9.36 2.79 -2.02
N CYS A 59 8.86 3.62 -1.13
CA CYS A 59 8.44 3.21 0.19
C CYS A 59 6.96 3.52 0.37
N TRP A 60 6.21 2.54 0.88
CA TRP A 60 4.78 2.71 1.18
C TRP A 60 4.57 2.48 2.67
N LYS A 61 3.74 3.31 3.28
CA LYS A 61 3.30 3.09 4.65
C LYS A 61 2.22 2.02 4.66
N HIS A 62 2.38 1.05 5.54
CA HIS A 62 1.45 -0.07 5.70
C HIS A 62 0.79 -0.01 7.07
N VAL A 63 -0.20 -0.88 7.28
CA VAL A 63 -0.91 -0.98 8.56
C VAL A 63 0.08 -1.32 9.67
N PRO A 64 0.13 -0.53 10.77
CA PRO A 64 1.02 -0.84 11.89
C PRO A 64 0.68 -2.19 12.53
N PHE A 65 1.70 -2.86 13.04
CA PHE A 65 1.54 -4.07 13.83
C PHE A 65 1.64 -3.71 15.30
N TRP A 66 0.50 -3.75 16.02
CA TRP A 66 0.45 -3.42 17.46
C TRP A 66 1.14 -2.09 17.78
N GLY A 67 0.87 -1.06 17.00
CA GLY A 67 1.44 0.26 17.20
C GLY A 67 2.84 0.44 16.64
N ILE A 68 3.46 -0.59 16.08
CA ILE A 68 4.78 -0.49 15.44
C ILE A 68 4.59 -0.12 13.98
N PRO A 69 5.13 1.02 13.51
CA PRO A 69 5.00 1.40 12.11
C PRO A 69 5.61 0.37 11.18
N VAL A 70 4.97 0.13 10.05
CA VAL A 70 5.45 -0.80 9.02
C VAL A 70 5.58 -0.06 7.71
N SER A 71 6.70 -0.24 7.03
CA SER A 71 6.96 0.31 5.71
C SER A 71 7.28 -0.81 4.73
N LEU A 72 6.78 -0.68 3.50
CA LEU A 72 7.06 -1.60 2.41
C LEU A 72 8.04 -0.92 1.47
N VAL A 73 9.10 -1.61 1.08
CA VAL A 73 10.10 -1.10 0.14
C VAL A 73 10.16 -2.02 -1.07
N TYR A 74 10.01 -1.45 -2.23
CA TYR A 74 10.04 -2.18 -3.50
C TYR A 74 10.49 -1.26 -4.63
N ALA A 75 11.29 -1.80 -5.54
CA ALA A 75 11.70 -1.11 -6.75
C ALA A 75 10.75 -1.54 -7.88
N PRO A 76 9.77 -0.69 -8.28
CA PRO A 76 8.80 -1.06 -9.30
C PRO A 76 9.49 -1.30 -10.65
N ARG A 77 8.95 -2.26 -11.40
CA ARG A 77 9.39 -2.52 -12.77
C ARG A 77 8.42 -1.88 -13.74
N ARG A 78 8.90 -1.57 -14.92
CA ARG A 78 8.01 -1.21 -16.03
C ARG A 78 7.87 -2.39 -16.97
N VAL A 79 6.70 -2.55 -17.56
CA VAL A 79 6.38 -3.58 -18.51
C VAL A 79 6.20 -2.96 -19.89
N GLU A 80 6.71 -3.63 -20.91
CA GLU A 80 6.44 -3.26 -22.30
C GLU A 80 5.19 -3.99 -22.76
N CYS A 81 4.05 -3.31 -22.66
CA CYS A 81 2.76 -3.87 -23.01
C CYS A 81 2.47 -3.61 -24.49
N SER A 82 2.05 -4.65 -25.21
CA SER A 82 1.71 -4.54 -26.63
C SER A 82 0.50 -3.62 -26.88
N THR A 83 -0.37 -3.48 -25.92
CA THR A 83 -1.59 -2.67 -26.02
C THR A 83 -1.42 -1.27 -25.47
N CYS A 84 -0.77 -1.13 -24.30
CA CYS A 84 -0.68 0.13 -23.57
C CYS A 84 0.67 0.84 -23.70
N GLY A 85 1.67 0.19 -24.29
CA GLY A 85 3.04 0.70 -24.33
C GLY A 85 3.78 0.43 -23.01
N VAL A 86 4.77 1.25 -22.70
CA VAL A 86 5.56 1.09 -21.49
C VAL A 86 4.78 1.64 -20.29
N ARG A 87 4.48 0.77 -19.33
CA ARG A 87 3.70 1.10 -18.13
C ARG A 87 4.35 0.50 -16.90
N VAL A 88 4.07 1.10 -15.74
CA VAL A 88 4.49 0.53 -14.46
C VAL A 88 3.70 -0.77 -14.21
N GLU A 89 4.35 -1.77 -13.61
CA GLU A 89 3.70 -3.04 -13.31
C GLU A 89 2.55 -2.87 -12.31
N ALA A 90 1.61 -3.81 -12.35
CA ALA A 90 0.54 -3.87 -11.37
C ALA A 90 1.12 -4.34 -10.02
N MET A 91 0.87 -3.57 -8.98
CA MET A 91 1.30 -3.89 -7.61
C MET A 91 0.05 -4.00 -6.74
N PRO A 92 -0.17 -5.16 -6.07
CA PRO A 92 -1.44 -5.39 -5.36
C PRO A 92 -1.61 -4.53 -4.11
N TRP A 93 -0.52 -3.99 -3.56
CA TRP A 93 -0.59 -3.21 -2.32
C TRP A 93 -0.80 -1.72 -2.53
N THR A 94 -0.80 -1.25 -3.76
CA THR A 94 -0.92 0.19 -4.03
C THR A 94 -1.70 0.45 -5.30
N GLN A 95 -2.20 1.66 -5.41
CA GLN A 95 -2.90 2.13 -6.58
C GLN A 95 -2.42 3.54 -6.90
N GLY A 96 -1.92 3.74 -8.12
CA GLY A 96 -1.41 5.03 -8.56
C GLY A 96 -0.14 5.46 -7.82
N LYS A 97 -0.07 6.72 -7.44
CA LYS A 97 1.12 7.32 -6.83
C LYS A 97 1.00 7.49 -5.32
N SER A 98 0.01 6.90 -4.70
CA SER A 98 -0.21 7.04 -3.26
C SER A 98 0.99 6.49 -2.47
N PRO A 99 1.46 7.19 -1.43
CA PRO A 99 2.50 6.67 -0.54
C PRO A 99 1.97 5.69 0.50
N LEU A 100 0.65 5.46 0.54
CA LEU A 100 0.03 4.53 1.47
C LEU A 100 -0.32 3.23 0.78
N SER A 101 -0.20 2.12 1.51
CA SER A 101 -0.70 0.84 0.99
C SER A 101 -2.23 0.86 0.93
N LEU A 102 -2.81 0.04 0.05
CA LEU A 102 -4.27 -0.09 -0.03
C LEU A 102 -4.89 -0.53 1.30
N PRO A 103 -4.34 -1.56 1.99
CA PRO A 103 -4.88 -1.92 3.31
C PRO A 103 -4.85 -0.77 4.31
N LEU A 104 -3.77 0.02 4.35
CA LEU A 104 -3.71 1.18 5.24
C LEU A 104 -4.75 2.23 4.86
N SER A 105 -4.94 2.51 3.58
CA SER A 105 -5.95 3.45 3.10
C SER A 105 -7.35 3.03 3.53
N VAL A 106 -7.65 1.73 3.44
CA VAL A 106 -8.94 1.18 3.89
C VAL A 106 -9.11 1.33 5.41
N VAL A 107 -8.07 1.03 6.17
CA VAL A 107 -8.10 1.16 7.64
C VAL A 107 -8.33 2.62 8.03
N LEU A 108 -7.62 3.56 7.42
CA LEU A 108 -7.79 4.99 7.72
C LEU A 108 -9.18 5.48 7.35
N ALA A 109 -9.73 5.05 6.22
CA ALA A 109 -11.08 5.41 5.81
C ALA A 109 -12.11 4.86 6.80
N THR A 110 -11.95 3.61 7.24
CA THR A 110 -12.82 2.98 8.22
C THR A 110 -12.75 3.69 9.57
N TRP A 111 -11.53 3.99 10.04
CA TRP A 111 -11.33 4.74 11.28
C TRP A 111 -11.95 6.12 11.22
N SER A 112 -11.81 6.82 10.10
CA SER A 112 -12.40 8.15 9.94
C SER A 112 -13.92 8.11 10.06
N LYS A 113 -14.56 7.12 9.44
CA LYS A 113 -16.01 6.93 9.54
C LYS A 113 -16.43 6.59 10.96
N LEU A 114 -15.70 5.70 11.63
CA LEU A 114 -16.00 5.27 12.99
C LEU A 114 -15.87 6.44 13.97
N VAL A 115 -14.79 7.20 13.87
CA VAL A 115 -14.56 8.37 14.72
C VAL A 115 -15.65 9.41 14.49
N ALA A 116 -15.98 9.72 13.24
CA ALA A 116 -17.04 10.66 12.92
C ALA A 116 -18.39 10.22 13.51
N TRP A 117 -18.68 8.93 13.46
CA TRP A 117 -19.92 8.39 14.02
C TRP A 117 -19.94 8.50 15.54
N ILE A 118 -18.83 8.20 16.21
CA ILE A 118 -18.72 8.25 17.68
C ILE A 118 -18.80 9.68 18.19
N VAL A 119 -18.15 10.64 17.53
CA VAL A 119 -18.06 12.02 18.00
C VAL A 119 -19.16 12.93 17.45
N LYS A 120 -20.01 12.43 16.57
CA LYS A 120 -21.11 13.20 15.99
C LYS A 120 -22.01 13.87 17.03
N PRO A 121 -22.42 13.18 18.10
CA PRO A 121 -23.21 13.83 19.14
C PRO A 121 -22.49 15.01 19.79
N PHE A 122 -21.16 14.91 19.96
CA PHE A 122 -20.36 16.01 20.51
C PHE A 122 -20.35 17.21 19.59
N TYR A 123 -20.27 17.00 18.27
CA TYR A 123 -20.30 18.09 17.32
C TYR A 123 -21.60 18.87 17.36
N GLN A 124 -22.71 18.20 17.61
CA GLN A 124 -24.00 18.86 17.75
C GLN A 124 -24.02 19.77 18.98
N ASP A 125 -23.37 19.39 20.06
CA ASP A 125 -23.28 20.15 21.29
C ASP A 125 -22.30 21.33 21.19
N PHE A 126 -21.18 21.13 20.51
CA PHE A 126 -20.11 22.14 20.43
C PHE A 126 -20.19 23.01 19.17
N GLY A 127 -21.08 22.71 18.27
CA GLY A 127 -21.36 23.55 17.10
C GLY A 127 -20.44 23.35 15.92
N THR A 128 -20.37 24.38 15.07
CA THR A 128 -19.77 24.30 13.74
C THR A 128 -18.25 24.25 13.72
N THR A 129 -17.59 24.69 14.78
CA THR A 129 -16.12 24.76 14.82
C THR A 129 -15.47 23.40 14.63
N LEU A 130 -15.96 22.38 15.35
CA LEU A 130 -15.43 21.03 15.24
C LEU A 130 -15.81 20.38 13.92
N ALA A 131 -16.99 20.67 13.40
CA ALA A 131 -17.43 20.14 12.12
C ALA A 131 -16.56 20.65 10.98
N SER A 132 -16.21 21.92 10.96
CA SER A 132 -15.32 22.46 9.93
C SER A 132 -13.92 21.90 10.03
N PHE A 133 -13.44 21.62 11.23
CA PHE A 133 -12.13 21.00 11.41
C PHE A 133 -12.09 19.58 10.83
N SER A 134 -13.14 18.81 10.99
CA SER A 134 -13.20 17.44 10.47
C SER A 134 -13.26 17.40 8.93
N LEU A 135 -13.79 18.44 8.30
CA LEU A 135 -13.91 18.51 6.85
C LEU A 135 -12.61 18.81 6.14
N THR A 136 -11.60 19.33 6.84
CA THR A 136 -10.30 19.64 6.25
C THR A 136 -9.40 18.42 6.11
N THR A 137 -9.75 17.31 6.69
CA THR A 137 -9.03 16.06 6.54
C THR A 137 -9.67 15.17 5.50
#